data_690960d68c292d4bfeb2f0c26e5387e6
#
_entry.id   690960d68c292d4bfeb2f0c26e5387e6
#
_cell.length_a   1.000
_cell.length_b   1.000
_cell.length_c   1.000
_cell.angle_alpha   90.00
_cell.angle_beta   90.00
_cell.angle_gamma   90.00
#
_symmetry.space_group_name_H-M   'P 1'
#
loop_
_entity.id
_entity.type
_entity.pdbx_description
1 polymer ?
#
loop_
_entity_poly.entity_id
_entity_poly.type
_entity_poly.pdbx_seq_one_letter_code
_entity_poly.pdbx_strand_id
1 'polypeptide(L)'
;MTFFNIIVHGVPDGQKVWSSDPLKQKGYIDAFYQPKSGAPETLFQVEARVEGDERVCYYHYLKCRDIQAKDGRAGSYFGFTLRTDAMCADLPLLFHRMDEVFRTDLLNTVLAATPNGYKHLVSDYAERNNELDTLVKEFGMWLNKPRIKELFGTLPQFPGAKQKSAVLNLEDFSTDQAVLNVLSKGFILCLSPDVPRSAYIAEKKQLQNLLEQKDAQREALLKQEQEKSRQEVATLRDKNNELSHEGARLRDNEKLLSQKVGAKEEILRLLENLRKDIRTLLQNLAIYLGKGSAKKPGNGWIQPASCPGDGEHSKEISGYKANKADRQVAFPSKNKNAIYRLLIAILLAFGLGRFSCPCKQSNGDD
;
A
#
# COMPACT_ATOMS: atom_id res chain seq x y z
N MET A 1 -2.89 -1.89 23.01
CA MET A 1 -3.53 -3.18 22.69
C MET A 1 -5.02 -2.95 22.58
N THR A 2 -5.59 -3.11 21.39
CA THR A 2 -7.03 -2.91 21.12
C THR A 2 -7.79 -4.22 21.10
N PHE A 3 -7.13 -5.31 20.73
CA PHE A 3 -7.70 -6.66 20.77
C PHE A 3 -6.65 -7.71 21.17
N PHE A 4 -7.14 -8.85 21.59
CA PHE A 4 -6.37 -10.09 21.68
C PHE A 4 -7.22 -11.28 21.24
N ASN A 5 -6.55 -12.30 20.75
CA ASN A 5 -7.16 -13.59 20.42
C ASN A 5 -6.27 -14.71 20.95
N ILE A 6 -6.87 -15.70 21.57
CA ILE A 6 -6.18 -16.90 22.04
C ILE A 6 -6.43 -18.03 21.04
N ILE A 7 -5.35 -18.72 20.68
CA ILE A 7 -5.37 -19.85 19.75
C ILE A 7 -4.69 -21.03 20.43
N VAL A 8 -5.39 -22.15 20.48
CA VAL A 8 -4.86 -23.45 20.93
C VAL A 8 -4.74 -24.35 19.71
N HIS A 9 -3.56 -24.92 19.51
CA HIS A 9 -3.29 -25.72 18.32
C HIS A 9 -2.31 -26.88 18.61
N GLY A 10 -2.30 -27.87 17.73
CA GLY A 10 -1.44 -29.04 17.87
C GLY A 10 -1.92 -30.21 17.04
N VAL A 11 -1.46 -31.42 17.40
CA VAL A 11 -1.76 -32.65 16.66
C VAL A 11 -2.35 -33.72 17.60
N PRO A 12 -3.57 -33.48 18.16
CA PRO A 12 -4.22 -34.45 19.02
C PRO A 12 -4.71 -35.70 18.25
N ASP A 13 -5.40 -35.51 17.14
CA ASP A 13 -5.81 -36.52 16.17
C ASP A 13 -5.84 -35.85 14.78
N GLY A 14 -4.66 -35.78 14.14
CA GLY A 14 -4.42 -34.85 13.06
C GLY A 14 -4.30 -33.40 13.55
N GLN A 15 -4.03 -32.49 12.65
CA GLN A 15 -3.83 -31.08 12.95
C GLN A 15 -5.14 -30.40 13.35
N LYS A 16 -5.19 -29.83 14.54
CA LYS A 16 -6.35 -29.15 15.10
C LYS A 16 -6.01 -27.76 15.59
N VAL A 17 -6.99 -26.88 15.46
CA VAL A 17 -6.91 -25.49 15.95
C VAL A 17 -8.23 -25.11 16.57
N TRP A 18 -8.17 -24.49 17.71
CA TRP A 18 -9.25 -23.77 18.36
C TRP A 18 -8.87 -22.29 18.51
N SER A 19 -9.81 -21.39 18.37
CA SER A 19 -9.56 -19.94 18.46
C SER A 19 -10.72 -19.25 19.16
N SER A 20 -10.41 -18.31 20.04
CA SER A 20 -11.40 -17.43 20.66
C SER A 20 -12.07 -16.47 19.66
N ASP A 21 -11.47 -16.28 18.46
CA ASP A 21 -12.05 -15.63 17.30
C ASP A 21 -12.04 -16.60 16.10
N PRO A 22 -13.16 -17.31 15.83
CA PRO A 22 -13.22 -18.29 14.75
C PRO A 22 -12.93 -17.72 13.35
N LEU A 23 -13.18 -16.44 13.13
CA LEU A 23 -12.90 -15.78 11.84
C LEU A 23 -11.39 -15.66 11.56
N LYS A 24 -10.57 -15.62 12.60
CA LYS A 24 -9.10 -15.53 12.50
C LYS A 24 -8.40 -16.89 12.52
N GLN A 25 -9.12 -17.96 12.76
CA GLN A 25 -8.59 -19.33 12.82
C GLN A 25 -8.04 -19.80 11.47
N LYS A 26 -8.75 -19.51 10.37
CA LYS A 26 -8.42 -20.01 9.02
C LYS A 26 -7.05 -19.50 8.54
N GLY A 27 -6.76 -18.22 8.72
CA GLY A 27 -5.46 -17.65 8.30
C GLY A 27 -4.28 -18.18 9.11
N TYR A 28 -4.52 -18.65 10.34
CA TYR A 28 -3.49 -19.23 11.18
C TYR A 28 -3.11 -20.65 10.77
N ILE A 29 -4.07 -21.47 10.32
CA ILE A 29 -3.85 -22.86 9.89
C ILE A 29 -2.81 -22.93 8.76
N ASP A 30 -2.80 -21.99 7.84
CA ASP A 30 -1.88 -21.94 6.69
C ASP A 30 -0.43 -21.61 7.10
N ALA A 31 -0.22 -21.11 8.31
CA ALA A 31 1.08 -20.65 8.82
C ALA A 31 1.70 -21.57 9.88
N PHE A 32 1.33 -22.82 9.91
CA PHE A 32 1.65 -23.78 10.96
C PHE A 32 3.15 -23.97 11.22
N TYR A 33 3.50 -23.91 12.51
CA TYR A 33 4.81 -24.33 12.98
C TYR A 33 4.83 -25.85 13.18
N GLN A 34 5.67 -26.55 12.43
CA GLN A 34 6.04 -27.93 12.74
C GLN A 34 7.40 -27.90 13.47
N PRO A 35 7.48 -28.40 14.72
CA PRO A 35 8.75 -28.52 15.42
C PRO A 35 9.66 -29.46 14.64
N LYS A 36 10.87 -28.98 14.35
CA LYS A 36 11.91 -29.79 13.71
C LYS A 36 12.57 -30.69 14.75
N SER A 37 13.14 -31.81 14.29
CA SER A 37 14.02 -32.63 15.09
C SER A 37 15.12 -31.74 15.73
N GLY A 38 15.35 -31.88 17.05
CA GLY A 38 16.29 -31.04 17.80
C GLY A 38 15.70 -29.73 18.37
N ALA A 39 14.40 -29.48 18.22
CA ALA A 39 13.74 -28.38 18.92
C ALA A 39 13.89 -28.54 20.45
N PRO A 40 13.96 -27.43 21.23
CA PRO A 40 13.92 -27.48 22.68
C PRO A 40 12.59 -28.07 23.17
N GLU A 41 12.53 -28.50 24.43
CA GLU A 41 11.25 -29.00 24.99
C GLU A 41 10.17 -27.92 24.91
N THR A 42 10.50 -26.73 25.36
CA THR A 42 9.64 -25.56 25.31
C THR A 42 10.24 -24.49 24.42
N LEU A 43 9.51 -24.06 23.41
CA LEU A 43 9.86 -22.99 22.52
C LEU A 43 8.87 -21.83 22.65
N PHE A 44 9.38 -20.63 22.82
CA PHE A 44 8.59 -19.41 22.73
C PHE A 44 8.96 -18.66 21.44
N GLN A 45 7.98 -18.49 20.57
CA GLN A 45 8.21 -17.85 19.27
C GLN A 45 7.41 -16.58 19.18
N VAL A 46 8.06 -15.49 18.75
CA VAL A 46 7.41 -14.19 18.53
C VAL A 46 7.50 -13.83 17.06
N GLU A 47 6.37 -13.51 16.47
CA GLU A 47 6.27 -13.20 15.04
C GLU A 47 5.36 -12.00 14.81
N ALA A 48 5.87 -11.00 14.06
CA ALA A 48 5.07 -9.89 13.58
C ALA A 48 4.62 -10.16 12.14
N ARG A 49 3.34 -9.96 11.84
CA ARG A 49 2.73 -10.16 10.52
C ARG A 49 1.88 -8.96 10.10
N VAL A 50 1.67 -8.87 8.80
CA VAL A 50 0.67 -7.99 8.18
C VAL A 50 -0.42 -8.89 7.62
N GLU A 51 -1.65 -8.75 8.12
CA GLU A 51 -2.83 -9.51 7.71
C GLU A 51 -3.86 -8.54 7.12
N GLY A 52 -3.89 -8.43 5.79
CA GLY A 52 -4.62 -7.37 5.12
C GLY A 52 -4.09 -6.00 5.52
N ASP A 53 -4.93 -5.17 6.14
CA ASP A 53 -4.55 -3.84 6.65
C ASP A 53 -4.14 -3.86 8.14
N GLU A 54 -4.30 -5.00 8.82
CA GLU A 54 -3.98 -5.15 10.23
C GLU A 54 -2.51 -5.56 10.43
N ARG A 55 -1.86 -4.97 11.44
CA ARG A 55 -0.58 -5.44 11.94
C ARG A 55 -0.81 -6.20 13.21
N VAL A 56 -0.26 -7.41 13.26
CA VAL A 56 -0.47 -8.32 14.38
C VAL A 56 0.84 -8.93 14.83
N CYS A 57 0.92 -9.21 16.11
CA CYS A 57 2.01 -9.95 16.74
C CYS A 57 1.45 -11.26 17.32
N TYR A 58 2.14 -12.33 17.03
CA TYR A 58 1.86 -13.66 17.54
C TYR A 58 2.92 -14.02 18.56
N TYR A 59 2.49 -14.47 19.73
CA TYR A 59 3.31 -15.01 20.80
C TYR A 59 2.94 -16.47 20.98
N HIS A 60 3.80 -17.38 20.50
CA HIS A 60 3.54 -18.80 20.50
C HIS A 60 4.30 -19.47 21.65
N TYR A 61 3.60 -20.01 22.61
CA TYR A 61 4.14 -20.94 23.57
C TYR A 61 3.96 -22.36 23.02
N LEU A 62 5.05 -23.08 22.80
CA LEU A 62 5.07 -24.38 22.12
C LEU A 62 5.73 -25.41 22.99
N LYS A 63 5.06 -26.53 23.23
CA LYS A 63 5.64 -27.77 23.68
C LYS A 63 5.99 -28.63 22.46
N CYS A 64 7.29 -28.85 22.22
CA CYS A 64 7.77 -29.40 20.97
C CYS A 64 8.27 -30.85 21.05
N ARG A 65 8.55 -31.36 22.25
CA ARG A 65 9.08 -32.71 22.45
C ARG A 65 8.19 -33.53 23.38
N ASP A 66 8.29 -34.84 23.19
CA ASP A 66 7.68 -35.84 24.07
C ASP A 66 6.15 -35.66 24.21
N ILE A 67 5.51 -35.21 23.14
CA ILE A 67 4.05 -35.09 23.05
C ILE A 67 3.49 -36.25 22.22
N GLN A 68 2.50 -36.93 22.78
CA GLN A 68 1.75 -37.98 22.11
C GLN A 68 0.39 -37.47 21.68
N ALA A 69 -0.07 -37.92 20.52
CA ALA A 69 -1.47 -37.81 20.12
C ALA A 69 -2.40 -38.56 21.07
N LYS A 70 -3.74 -38.34 20.96
CA LYS A 70 -4.72 -39.03 21.82
C LYS A 70 -4.63 -40.56 21.72
N ASP A 71 -4.33 -41.09 20.55
CA ASP A 71 -4.14 -42.52 20.30
C ASP A 71 -2.76 -43.06 20.73
N GLY A 72 -1.85 -42.21 21.25
CA GLY A 72 -0.52 -42.58 21.72
C GLY A 72 0.57 -42.48 20.68
N ARG A 73 0.29 -42.06 19.45
CA ARG A 73 1.31 -41.82 18.42
C ARG A 73 2.24 -40.69 18.87
N ALA A 74 3.54 -40.92 18.76
CA ALA A 74 4.59 -39.90 19.01
C ALA A 74 4.66 -38.88 17.88
N GLY A 75 5.37 -37.78 18.12
CA GLY A 75 5.65 -36.75 17.12
C GLY A 75 4.57 -35.67 17.02
N SER A 76 3.67 -35.63 18.01
CA SER A 76 2.75 -34.49 18.19
C SER A 76 3.47 -33.29 18.77
N TYR A 77 2.82 -32.13 18.76
CA TYR A 77 3.16 -30.94 19.50
C TYR A 77 1.92 -30.29 20.06
N PHE A 78 2.10 -29.36 20.98
CA PHE A 78 1.05 -28.53 21.52
C PHE A 78 1.46 -27.06 21.47
N GLY A 79 0.54 -26.17 21.10
CA GLY A 79 0.75 -24.72 21.04
C GLY A 79 -0.38 -23.96 21.71
N PHE A 80 0.00 -22.95 22.47
CA PHE A 80 -0.87 -21.93 23.03
C PHE A 80 -0.36 -20.56 22.54
N THR A 81 -1.20 -19.80 21.86
CA THR A 81 -0.79 -18.60 21.13
C THR A 81 -1.66 -17.41 21.52
N LEU A 82 -1.01 -16.31 21.86
CA LEU A 82 -1.62 -14.99 21.94
C LEU A 82 -1.40 -14.25 20.62
N ARG A 83 -2.48 -13.81 19.96
CA ARG A 83 -2.48 -12.89 18.82
C ARG A 83 -3.01 -11.53 19.28
N THR A 84 -2.30 -10.45 18.97
CA THR A 84 -2.67 -9.08 19.36
C THR A 84 -2.10 -8.05 18.39
N ASP A 85 -2.61 -6.82 18.42
CA ASP A 85 -2.11 -5.65 17.69
C ASP A 85 -1.01 -4.89 18.44
N ALA A 86 -0.50 -5.44 19.53
CA ALA A 86 0.47 -4.78 20.39
C ALA A 86 1.74 -5.61 20.56
N MET A 87 2.86 -4.94 20.83
CA MET A 87 4.15 -5.54 21.13
C MET A 87 4.38 -5.56 22.64
N CYS A 88 4.69 -6.76 23.18
CA CYS A 88 5.08 -6.92 24.58
C CYS A 88 6.55 -6.55 24.77
N ALA A 89 6.82 -5.64 25.70
CA ALA A 89 8.18 -5.21 26.04
C ALA A 89 8.95 -6.23 26.90
N ASP A 90 8.25 -7.04 27.69
CA ASP A 90 8.83 -8.03 28.59
C ASP A 90 8.39 -9.45 28.19
N LEU A 91 9.19 -10.08 27.33
CA LEU A 91 8.87 -11.44 26.86
C LEU A 91 9.03 -12.52 27.93
N PRO A 92 10.02 -12.47 28.84
CA PRO A 92 10.08 -13.39 29.97
C PRO A 92 8.80 -13.40 30.82
N LEU A 93 8.28 -12.22 31.16
CA LEU A 93 7.05 -12.13 31.96
C LEU A 93 5.85 -12.74 31.21
N LEU A 94 5.71 -12.43 29.93
CA LEU A 94 4.64 -13.01 29.10
C LEU A 94 4.79 -14.53 28.99
N PHE A 95 6.00 -15.03 28.73
CA PHE A 95 6.29 -16.45 28.69
C PHE A 95 5.91 -17.16 30.01
N HIS A 96 6.36 -16.62 31.14
CA HIS A 96 6.02 -17.20 32.45
C HIS A 96 4.52 -17.25 32.70
N ARG A 97 3.78 -16.24 32.29
CA ARG A 97 2.31 -16.29 32.38
C ARG A 97 1.72 -17.34 31.46
N MET A 98 2.21 -17.52 30.25
CA MET A 98 1.75 -18.56 29.33
C MET A 98 2.10 -19.96 29.83
N ASP A 99 3.28 -20.12 30.42
CA ASP A 99 3.71 -21.37 31.05
C ASP A 99 2.87 -21.71 32.31
N GLU A 100 2.49 -20.70 33.09
CA GLU A 100 1.56 -20.85 34.20
C GLU A 100 0.21 -21.34 33.70
N VAL A 101 -0.38 -20.70 32.68
CA VAL A 101 -1.64 -21.11 32.05
C VAL A 101 -1.54 -22.54 31.49
N PHE A 102 -0.41 -22.89 30.89
CA PHE A 102 -0.21 -24.26 30.45
C PHE A 102 -0.30 -25.25 31.61
N ARG A 103 0.32 -24.95 32.75
CA ARG A 103 0.35 -25.85 33.93
C ARG A 103 -0.96 -25.92 34.71
N THR A 104 -1.66 -24.78 34.82
CA THR A 104 -2.90 -24.69 35.64
C THR A 104 -4.15 -25.00 34.86
N ASP A 105 -4.26 -24.54 33.61
CA ASP A 105 -5.52 -24.53 32.88
C ASP A 105 -5.55 -25.54 31.73
N LEU A 106 -4.43 -25.73 31.03
CA LEU A 106 -4.34 -26.58 29.84
C LEU A 106 -3.91 -28.03 30.19
N LEU A 107 -3.02 -28.20 31.15
CA LEU A 107 -2.66 -29.50 31.67
C LEU A 107 -3.86 -30.08 32.45
N ASN A 108 -4.19 -31.35 32.21
CA ASN A 108 -5.39 -32.05 32.67
C ASN A 108 -6.72 -31.61 32.04
N THR A 109 -6.72 -30.59 31.21
CA THR A 109 -7.88 -30.19 30.39
C THR A 109 -7.76 -30.70 28.95
N VAL A 110 -6.69 -30.40 28.27
CA VAL A 110 -6.44 -30.82 26.88
C VAL A 110 -5.23 -31.74 26.74
N LEU A 111 -4.31 -31.73 27.73
CA LEU A 111 -3.14 -32.60 27.83
C LEU A 111 -3.10 -33.29 29.19
N ALA A 112 -2.53 -34.48 29.26
CA ALA A 112 -2.14 -35.13 30.51
C ALA A 112 -0.60 -35.27 30.57
N ALA A 113 -0.06 -35.16 31.77
CA ALA A 113 1.34 -35.51 32.02
C ALA A 113 1.53 -37.02 31.92
N THR A 114 2.63 -37.44 31.33
CA THR A 114 3.05 -38.86 31.26
C THR A 114 4.46 -38.97 31.84
N PRO A 115 4.97 -40.16 32.15
CA PRO A 115 6.33 -40.30 32.67
C PRO A 115 7.41 -39.71 31.77
N ASN A 116 7.16 -39.64 30.44
CA ASN A 116 8.12 -39.18 29.44
C ASN A 116 7.64 -37.95 28.68
N GLY A 117 6.74 -37.10 29.24
CA GLY A 117 6.25 -35.91 28.57
C GLY A 117 4.75 -35.70 28.72
N TYR A 118 4.02 -35.55 27.62
CA TYR A 118 2.60 -35.24 27.64
C TYR A 118 1.83 -36.03 26.59
N LYS A 119 0.52 -36.20 26.81
CA LYS A 119 -0.39 -36.84 25.88
C LYS A 119 -1.67 -36.01 25.74
N HIS A 120 -2.18 -35.87 24.51
CA HIS A 120 -3.46 -35.22 24.27
C HIS A 120 -4.62 -36.05 24.87
N LEU A 121 -5.50 -35.37 25.61
CA LEU A 121 -6.75 -35.95 26.19
C LEU A 121 -7.92 -35.87 25.22
N VAL A 122 -7.88 -34.93 24.28
CA VAL A 122 -8.96 -34.63 23.33
C VAL A 122 -8.56 -35.03 21.91
N SER A 123 -9.51 -35.31 21.04
CA SER A 123 -9.31 -35.49 19.61
C SER A 123 -9.46 -34.17 18.87
N ASP A 124 -10.23 -33.23 19.43
CA ASP A 124 -10.43 -31.89 18.97
C ASP A 124 -10.53 -30.94 20.16
N TYR A 125 -9.91 -29.79 20.10
CA TYR A 125 -9.97 -28.80 21.19
C TYR A 125 -11.37 -28.24 21.43
N ALA A 126 -12.25 -28.30 20.43
CA ALA A 126 -13.66 -27.94 20.57
C ALA A 126 -14.41 -28.82 21.61
N GLU A 127 -13.89 -30.01 21.94
CA GLU A 127 -14.42 -30.86 23.04
C GLU A 127 -14.33 -30.15 24.41
N ARG A 128 -13.53 -29.09 24.52
CA ARG A 128 -13.26 -28.31 25.74
C ARG A 128 -13.56 -26.81 25.58
N ASN A 129 -14.56 -26.46 24.79
CA ASN A 129 -14.89 -25.04 24.52
C ASN A 129 -15.13 -24.25 25.81
N ASN A 130 -15.88 -24.79 26.78
CA ASN A 130 -16.22 -24.04 28.01
C ASN A 130 -14.99 -23.72 28.85
N GLU A 131 -14.08 -24.70 28.99
CA GLU A 131 -12.82 -24.54 29.71
C GLU A 131 -11.90 -23.53 29.00
N LEU A 132 -11.82 -23.62 27.68
CA LEU A 132 -11.01 -22.69 26.87
C LEU A 132 -11.60 -21.28 26.87
N ASP A 133 -12.92 -21.12 26.82
CA ASP A 133 -13.59 -19.82 26.98
C ASP A 133 -13.34 -19.20 28.35
N THR A 134 -13.28 -20.02 29.40
CA THR A 134 -12.95 -19.58 30.77
C THR A 134 -11.48 -19.09 30.80
N LEU A 135 -10.56 -19.87 30.24
CA LEU A 135 -9.14 -19.49 30.10
C LEU A 135 -9.00 -18.14 29.37
N VAL A 136 -9.72 -17.92 28.27
CA VAL A 136 -9.69 -16.64 27.53
C VAL A 136 -10.12 -15.49 28.43
N LYS A 137 -11.17 -15.66 29.21
CA LYS A 137 -11.64 -14.62 30.16
C LYS A 137 -10.59 -14.31 31.23
N GLU A 138 -10.01 -15.33 31.83
CA GLU A 138 -8.99 -15.18 32.87
C GLU A 138 -7.70 -14.56 32.33
N PHE A 139 -7.26 -15.00 31.16
CA PHE A 139 -6.11 -14.42 30.49
C PHE A 139 -6.37 -12.96 30.10
N GLY A 140 -7.58 -12.66 29.61
CA GLY A 140 -8.01 -11.30 29.31
C GLY A 140 -8.04 -10.40 30.55
N MET A 141 -8.51 -10.91 31.71
CA MET A 141 -8.42 -10.18 32.96
C MET A 141 -6.98 -9.88 33.38
N TRP A 142 -6.06 -10.83 33.17
CA TRP A 142 -4.63 -10.62 33.41
C TRP A 142 -4.05 -9.55 32.49
N LEU A 143 -4.32 -9.60 31.17
CA LEU A 143 -3.87 -8.61 30.19
C LEU A 143 -4.38 -7.18 30.50
N ASN A 144 -5.56 -7.06 31.10
CA ASN A 144 -6.17 -5.79 31.44
C ASN A 144 -5.68 -5.18 32.77
N LYS A 145 -4.82 -5.89 33.54
CA LYS A 145 -4.19 -5.31 34.74
C LYS A 145 -3.32 -4.11 34.32
N PRO A 146 -3.37 -2.95 35.03
CA PRO A 146 -2.67 -1.73 34.60
C PRO A 146 -1.19 -1.95 34.31
N ARG A 147 -0.46 -2.62 35.20
CA ARG A 147 0.98 -2.94 35.01
C ARG A 147 1.27 -3.78 33.79
N ILE A 148 0.37 -4.74 33.46
CA ILE A 148 0.52 -5.59 32.28
C ILE A 148 0.21 -4.82 31.02
N LYS A 149 -0.84 -4.02 31.04
CA LYS A 149 -1.24 -3.20 29.90
C LYS A 149 -0.16 -2.21 29.46
N GLU A 150 0.60 -1.66 30.41
CA GLU A 150 1.72 -0.77 30.14
C GLU A 150 2.88 -1.45 29.42
N LEU A 151 3.01 -2.79 29.53
CA LEU A 151 4.04 -3.55 28.82
C LEU A 151 3.71 -3.77 27.34
N PHE A 152 2.47 -3.53 26.93
CA PHE A 152 2.03 -3.70 25.55
C PHE A 152 1.98 -2.37 24.82
N GLY A 153 3.04 -2.07 24.08
CA GLY A 153 3.16 -0.87 23.24
C GLY A 153 2.58 -1.03 21.85
N THR A 154 2.55 0.07 21.12
CA THR A 154 2.11 0.08 19.71
C THR A 154 3.06 -0.78 18.86
N LEU A 155 2.50 -1.62 18.01
CA LEU A 155 3.27 -2.43 17.07
C LEU A 155 3.83 -1.54 15.95
N PRO A 156 5.17 -1.43 15.80
CA PRO A 156 5.78 -0.64 14.73
C PRO A 156 5.53 -1.22 13.34
N GLN A 157 5.99 -0.50 12.32
CA GLN A 157 6.02 -1.05 10.96
C GLN A 157 7.14 -2.07 10.85
N PHE A 158 6.78 -3.34 10.64
CA PHE A 158 7.74 -4.39 10.37
C PHE A 158 7.64 -4.88 8.92
N PRO A 159 8.75 -5.24 8.28
CA PRO A 159 8.69 -6.10 7.11
C PRO A 159 8.13 -7.46 7.55
N GLY A 160 7.26 -8.06 6.76
CA GLY A 160 6.71 -9.38 7.08
C GLY A 160 7.83 -10.38 7.41
N ALA A 161 7.65 -11.12 8.50
CA ALA A 161 8.65 -12.08 8.97
C ALA A 161 8.79 -13.24 7.97
N LYS A 162 10.04 -13.50 7.52
CA LYS A 162 10.33 -14.53 6.52
C LYS A 162 11.32 -15.59 6.98
N GLN A 163 12.07 -15.31 8.03
CA GLN A 163 13.18 -16.16 8.47
C GLN A 163 13.15 -16.31 9.99
N LYS A 164 13.34 -17.55 10.47
CA LYS A 164 13.47 -17.82 11.89
C LYS A 164 14.87 -17.45 12.38
N SER A 165 14.96 -16.89 13.60
CA SER A 165 16.22 -16.75 14.31
C SER A 165 16.73 -18.12 14.76
N ALA A 166 18.00 -18.20 15.17
CA ALA A 166 18.45 -19.26 16.06
C ALA A 166 17.61 -19.23 17.36
N VAL A 167 17.57 -20.34 18.09
CA VAL A 167 16.93 -20.36 19.40
C VAL A 167 17.83 -19.66 20.41
N LEU A 168 17.34 -18.56 20.99
CA LEU A 168 18.05 -17.69 21.90
C LEU A 168 17.55 -17.86 23.33
N ASN A 169 18.33 -17.40 24.31
CA ASN A 169 17.89 -17.42 25.69
C ASN A 169 16.77 -16.40 25.92
N LEU A 170 15.73 -16.82 26.62
CA LEU A 170 14.52 -16.03 26.89
C LEU A 170 14.82 -14.76 27.70
N GLU A 171 15.68 -14.86 28.72
CA GLU A 171 15.93 -13.78 29.70
C GLU A 171 16.62 -12.54 29.10
N ASP A 172 17.20 -12.67 27.90
CA ASP A 172 17.82 -11.53 27.21
C ASP A 172 16.83 -10.63 26.48
N PHE A 173 15.53 -10.96 26.50
CA PHE A 173 14.46 -10.25 25.83
C PHE A 173 13.46 -9.62 26.81
N SER A 174 13.98 -9.08 27.92
CA SER A 174 13.21 -8.37 28.95
C SER A 174 12.96 -6.90 28.63
N THR A 175 13.38 -6.41 27.46
CA THR A 175 13.18 -5.03 27.03
C THR A 175 12.61 -4.96 25.60
N ASP A 176 11.78 -3.96 25.34
CA ASP A 176 11.20 -3.68 24.02
C ASP A 176 12.28 -3.49 22.94
N GLN A 177 13.38 -2.82 23.26
CA GLN A 177 14.48 -2.57 22.32
C GLN A 177 15.11 -3.87 21.81
N ALA A 178 15.29 -4.86 22.68
CA ALA A 178 15.83 -6.16 22.29
C ALA A 178 14.90 -6.88 21.30
N VAL A 179 13.59 -6.85 21.57
CA VAL A 179 12.56 -7.45 20.71
C VAL A 179 12.48 -6.70 19.37
N LEU A 180 12.41 -5.37 19.41
CA LEU A 180 12.33 -4.50 18.23
C LEU A 180 13.51 -4.72 17.28
N ASN A 181 14.72 -4.84 17.82
CA ASN A 181 15.92 -5.06 17.01
C ASN A 181 15.87 -6.33 16.16
N VAL A 182 15.07 -7.31 16.54
CA VAL A 182 14.93 -8.57 15.80
C VAL A 182 13.72 -8.52 14.87
N LEU A 183 12.56 -8.12 15.39
CA LEU A 183 11.31 -8.11 14.62
C LEU A 183 11.33 -7.07 13.49
N SER A 184 11.94 -5.89 13.72
CA SER A 184 12.06 -4.83 12.70
C SER A 184 12.86 -5.26 11.45
N LYS A 185 13.67 -6.31 11.59
CA LYS A 185 14.47 -6.86 10.49
C LYS A 185 13.80 -8.06 9.79
N GLY A 186 12.56 -8.34 10.14
CA GLY A 186 11.76 -9.41 9.52
C GLY A 186 12.16 -10.82 9.96
N PHE A 187 12.69 -10.98 11.19
CA PHE A 187 12.93 -12.28 11.78
C PHE A 187 11.76 -12.71 12.66
N ILE A 188 11.48 -14.01 12.65
CA ILE A 188 10.69 -14.68 13.67
C ILE A 188 11.64 -14.97 14.82
N LEU A 189 11.38 -14.39 15.99
CA LEU A 189 12.21 -14.56 17.17
C LEU A 189 11.87 -15.89 17.86
N CYS A 190 12.85 -16.77 18.01
CA CYS A 190 12.73 -18.06 18.68
C CYS A 190 13.50 -18.03 20.00
N LEU A 191 12.82 -18.30 21.11
CA LEU A 191 13.35 -18.23 22.47
C LEU A 191 13.08 -19.54 23.22
N SER A 192 13.98 -19.89 24.14
CA SER A 192 13.74 -21.00 25.08
C SER A 192 14.44 -20.71 26.41
N PRO A 193 13.81 -21.06 27.53
CA PRO A 193 14.45 -21.03 28.85
C PRO A 193 15.55 -22.08 28.98
N ASP A 194 15.48 -23.16 28.17
CA ASP A 194 16.39 -24.32 28.25
C ASP A 194 17.73 -24.07 27.56
N VAL A 195 17.88 -22.96 26.82
CA VAL A 195 19.14 -22.61 26.14
C VAL A 195 20.14 -22.05 27.15
N PRO A 196 21.31 -22.70 27.36
CA PRO A 196 22.30 -22.19 28.29
C PRO A 196 22.84 -20.82 27.85
N ARG A 197 23.04 -19.89 28.78
CA ARG A 197 23.63 -18.57 28.49
C ARG A 197 25.00 -18.62 27.81
N SER A 198 25.77 -19.65 28.01
CA SER A 198 27.10 -19.84 27.39
C SER A 198 27.06 -20.21 25.90
N ALA A 199 26.06 -20.98 25.45
CA ALA A 199 25.86 -21.27 24.03
C ALA A 199 25.30 -20.04 23.27
N TYR A 200 24.65 -19.16 23.98
CA TYR A 200 24.01 -17.94 23.51
C TYR A 200 24.99 -16.91 22.92
N ILE A 201 26.21 -16.77 23.46
CA ILE A 201 27.15 -15.70 23.04
C ILE A 201 27.60 -15.87 21.59
N ALA A 202 27.87 -17.10 21.14
CA ALA A 202 28.27 -17.36 19.76
C ALA A 202 27.12 -17.12 18.75
N GLU A 203 25.93 -17.58 19.09
CA GLU A 203 24.73 -17.40 18.24
C GLU A 203 24.25 -15.96 18.23
N LYS A 204 24.33 -15.24 19.35
CA LYS A 204 24.06 -13.80 19.42
C LYS A 204 24.99 -13.03 18.48
N LYS A 205 26.29 -13.38 18.46
CA LYS A 205 27.27 -12.77 17.57
C LYS A 205 26.96 -13.05 16.10
N GLN A 206 26.53 -14.26 15.75
CA GLN A 206 26.07 -14.59 14.39
C GLN A 206 24.82 -13.80 13.99
N LEU A 207 23.85 -13.69 14.89
CA LEU A 207 22.65 -12.91 14.66
C LEU A 207 22.98 -11.43 14.49
N GLN A 208 23.83 -10.85 15.34
CA GLN A 208 24.30 -9.47 15.19
C GLN A 208 24.94 -9.23 13.83
N ASN A 209 25.85 -10.11 13.39
CA ASN A 209 26.48 -10.01 12.08
C ASN A 209 25.46 -10.06 10.92
N LEU A 210 24.46 -10.95 11.01
CA LEU A 210 23.37 -11.02 10.01
C LEU A 210 22.51 -9.77 10.01
N LEU A 211 22.25 -9.19 11.17
CA LEU A 211 21.51 -7.95 11.32
C LEU A 211 22.25 -6.77 10.69
N GLU A 212 23.55 -6.65 10.98
CA GLU A 212 24.43 -5.63 10.41
C GLU A 212 24.50 -5.73 8.86
N GLN A 213 24.59 -6.97 8.32
CA GLN A 213 24.58 -7.20 6.88
C GLN A 213 23.27 -6.73 6.25
N LYS A 214 22.11 -7.02 6.87
CA LYS A 214 20.81 -6.57 6.36
C LYS A 214 20.63 -5.06 6.44
N ASP A 215 21.15 -4.43 7.49
CA ASP A 215 21.14 -2.97 7.60
C ASP A 215 21.97 -2.32 6.51
N ALA A 216 23.17 -2.85 6.25
CA ALA A 216 24.02 -2.38 5.17
C ALA A 216 23.35 -2.54 3.78
N GLN A 217 22.68 -3.67 3.54
CA GLN A 217 21.91 -3.89 2.31
C GLN A 217 20.75 -2.89 2.17
N ARG A 218 20.02 -2.63 3.25
CA ARG A 218 18.93 -1.66 3.27
C ARG A 218 19.41 -0.24 3.00
N GLU A 219 20.53 0.14 3.63
CA GLU A 219 21.14 1.46 3.36
C GLU A 219 21.60 1.60 1.90
N ALA A 220 22.19 0.56 1.33
CA ALA A 220 22.59 0.56 -0.08
C ALA A 220 21.39 0.71 -1.02
N LEU A 221 20.28 0.01 -0.75
CA LEU A 221 19.05 0.14 -1.52
C LEU A 221 18.43 1.53 -1.41
N LEU A 222 18.40 2.12 -0.21
CA LEU A 222 17.90 3.48 0.00
C LEU A 222 18.75 4.52 -0.75
N LYS A 223 20.07 4.38 -0.74
CA LYS A 223 20.97 5.26 -1.51
C LYS A 223 20.72 5.11 -3.01
N GLN A 224 20.52 3.91 -3.50
CA GLN A 224 20.21 3.67 -4.92
C GLN A 224 18.86 4.29 -5.33
N GLU A 225 17.85 4.19 -4.47
CA GLU A 225 16.53 4.77 -4.73
C GLU A 225 16.56 6.31 -4.68
N GLN A 226 17.32 6.89 -3.74
CA GLN A 226 17.55 8.32 -3.69
C GLN A 226 18.26 8.83 -4.93
N GLU A 227 19.26 8.11 -5.43
CA GLU A 227 19.99 8.50 -6.63
C GLU A 227 19.11 8.43 -7.88
N LYS A 228 18.28 7.37 -8.02
CA LYS A 228 17.27 7.30 -9.10
C LYS A 228 16.30 8.49 -9.04
N SER A 229 15.80 8.80 -7.85
CA SER A 229 14.89 9.92 -7.67
C SER A 229 15.54 11.26 -8.03
N ARG A 230 16.82 11.47 -7.69
CA ARG A 230 17.57 12.65 -8.10
C ARG A 230 17.71 12.74 -9.62
N GLN A 231 18.00 11.64 -10.30
CA GLN A 231 18.12 11.59 -11.76
C GLN A 231 16.78 11.88 -12.44
N GLU A 232 15.68 11.33 -11.91
CA GLU A 232 14.34 11.63 -12.43
C GLU A 232 13.97 13.11 -12.26
N VAL A 233 14.26 13.69 -11.10
CA VAL A 233 14.02 15.12 -10.84
C VAL A 233 14.85 15.99 -11.78
N ALA A 234 16.11 15.64 -12.04
CA ALA A 234 16.95 16.35 -13.01
C ALA A 234 16.35 16.29 -14.42
N THR A 235 15.97 15.10 -14.87
CA THR A 235 15.34 14.90 -16.19
C THR A 235 14.03 15.70 -16.32
N LEU A 236 13.22 15.73 -15.27
CA LEU A 236 11.98 16.52 -15.27
C LEU A 236 12.24 18.02 -15.29
N ARG A 237 13.30 18.51 -14.64
CA ARG A 237 13.71 19.90 -14.70
C ARG A 237 14.14 20.30 -16.11
N ASP A 238 14.92 19.46 -16.78
CA ASP A 238 15.38 19.72 -18.13
C ASP A 238 14.20 19.78 -19.11
N LYS A 239 13.27 18.85 -19.03
CA LYS A 239 12.02 18.88 -19.82
C LYS A 239 11.18 20.11 -19.54
N ASN A 240 11.09 20.54 -18.28
CA ASN A 240 10.34 21.73 -17.93
C ASN A 240 10.99 23.01 -18.50
N ASN A 241 12.32 23.06 -18.54
CA ASN A 241 13.07 24.14 -19.17
C ASN A 241 12.83 24.15 -20.68
N GLU A 242 12.87 23.02 -21.36
CA GLU A 242 12.55 22.88 -22.78
C GLU A 242 11.15 23.40 -23.11
N LEU A 243 10.15 22.93 -22.33
CA LEU A 243 8.76 23.37 -22.48
C LEU A 243 8.59 24.87 -22.23
N SER A 244 9.36 25.45 -21.30
CA SER A 244 9.35 26.88 -21.04
C SER A 244 9.89 27.66 -22.22
N HIS A 245 10.98 27.20 -22.84
CA HIS A 245 11.55 27.79 -24.04
C HIS A 245 10.61 27.68 -25.25
N GLU A 246 9.99 26.53 -25.44
CA GLU A 246 9.01 26.34 -26.50
C GLU A 246 7.77 27.23 -26.30
N GLY A 247 7.28 27.34 -25.07
CA GLY A 247 6.19 28.26 -24.72
C GLY A 247 6.55 29.75 -24.97
N ALA A 248 7.80 30.13 -24.77
CA ALA A 248 8.26 31.49 -25.14
C ALA A 248 8.24 31.70 -26.66
N ARG A 249 8.76 30.72 -27.44
CA ARG A 249 8.74 30.79 -28.93
C ARG A 249 7.31 30.84 -29.47
N LEU A 250 6.39 30.08 -28.90
CA LEU A 250 4.98 30.11 -29.32
C LEU A 250 4.34 31.48 -29.07
N ARG A 251 4.61 32.09 -27.93
CA ARG A 251 4.13 33.47 -27.62
C ARG A 251 4.67 34.50 -28.58
N ASP A 252 5.95 34.40 -28.95
CA ASP A 252 6.56 35.33 -29.92
C ASP A 252 5.95 35.15 -31.32
N ASN A 253 5.69 33.89 -31.72
CA ASN A 253 4.98 33.59 -32.99
C ASN A 253 3.55 34.11 -32.99
N GLU A 254 2.83 33.97 -31.90
CA GLU A 254 1.46 34.49 -31.72
C GLU A 254 1.43 36.02 -31.85
N LYS A 255 2.41 36.70 -31.25
CA LYS A 255 2.56 38.15 -31.34
C LYS A 255 2.85 38.61 -32.80
N LEU A 256 3.70 37.84 -33.50
CA LEU A 256 4.00 38.11 -34.90
C LEU A 256 2.79 37.90 -35.81
N LEU A 257 2.04 36.85 -35.58
CA LEU A 257 0.78 36.56 -36.30
C LEU A 257 -0.28 37.65 -36.05
N SER A 258 -0.44 38.08 -34.81
CA SER A 258 -1.33 39.18 -34.45
C SER A 258 -1.00 40.49 -35.17
N GLN A 259 0.30 40.82 -35.25
CA GLN A 259 0.75 41.96 -36.02
C GLN A 259 0.43 41.86 -37.54
N LYS A 260 0.63 40.66 -38.12
CA LYS A 260 0.30 40.40 -39.54
C LYS A 260 -1.19 40.49 -39.81
N VAL A 261 -2.01 40.01 -38.88
CA VAL A 261 -3.48 40.15 -39.02
C VAL A 261 -3.90 41.60 -38.94
N GLY A 262 -3.40 42.37 -37.98
CA GLY A 262 -3.67 43.80 -37.90
C GLY A 262 -3.28 44.58 -39.17
N ALA A 263 -2.10 44.27 -39.74
CA ALA A 263 -1.68 44.89 -41.02
C ALA A 263 -2.60 44.52 -42.19
N LYS A 264 -3.08 43.25 -42.24
CA LYS A 264 -4.07 42.83 -43.25
C LYS A 264 -5.43 43.56 -43.11
N GLU A 265 -5.91 43.76 -41.89
CA GLU A 265 -7.15 44.51 -41.64
C GLU A 265 -7.01 45.97 -42.06
N GLU A 266 -5.87 46.57 -41.84
CA GLU A 266 -5.59 47.95 -42.27
C GLU A 266 -5.61 48.07 -43.80
N ILE A 267 -4.96 47.13 -44.50
CA ILE A 267 -5.00 47.05 -45.97
C ILE A 267 -6.43 46.88 -46.47
N LEU A 268 -7.24 46.03 -45.85
CA LEU A 268 -8.65 45.87 -46.24
C LEU A 268 -9.44 47.14 -46.05
N ARG A 269 -9.24 47.89 -44.97
CA ARG A 269 -9.88 49.20 -44.76
C ARG A 269 -9.49 50.23 -45.85
N LEU A 270 -8.19 50.26 -46.19
CA LEU A 270 -7.73 51.16 -47.29
C LEU A 270 -8.37 50.77 -48.62
N LEU A 271 -8.46 49.48 -48.94
CA LEU A 271 -9.12 49.01 -50.16
C LEU A 271 -10.63 49.35 -50.19
N GLU A 272 -11.33 49.23 -49.06
CA GLU A 272 -12.73 49.64 -48.95
C GLU A 272 -12.92 51.14 -49.15
N ASN A 273 -12.06 51.95 -48.59
CA ASN A 273 -12.09 53.41 -48.78
C ASN A 273 -11.81 53.77 -50.25
N LEU A 274 -10.79 53.15 -50.85
CA LEU A 274 -10.48 53.35 -52.28
C LEU A 274 -11.69 52.94 -53.17
N ARG A 275 -12.37 51.85 -52.84
CA ARG A 275 -13.57 51.41 -53.55
C ARG A 275 -14.74 52.41 -53.43
N LYS A 276 -14.90 53.06 -52.25
CA LYS A 276 -15.89 54.14 -52.08
C LYS A 276 -15.52 55.37 -52.90
N ASP A 277 -14.25 55.76 -52.91
CA ASP A 277 -13.81 56.91 -53.68
C ASP A 277 -13.97 56.70 -55.18
N ILE A 278 -13.65 55.49 -55.69
CA ILE A 278 -13.86 55.12 -57.08
C ILE A 278 -15.36 55.17 -57.44
N ARG A 279 -16.26 54.68 -56.55
CA ARG A 279 -17.69 54.79 -56.77
C ARG A 279 -18.15 56.23 -56.85
N THR A 280 -17.66 57.06 -55.95
CA THR A 280 -18.02 58.49 -55.94
C THR A 280 -17.51 59.21 -57.21
N LEU A 281 -16.32 58.90 -57.63
CA LEU A 281 -15.76 59.42 -58.89
C LEU A 281 -16.60 58.97 -60.11
N LEU A 282 -16.96 57.69 -60.16
CA LEU A 282 -17.81 57.14 -61.24
C LEU A 282 -19.22 57.76 -61.24
N GLN A 283 -19.80 58.04 -60.07
CA GLN A 283 -21.05 58.74 -59.94
C GLN A 283 -20.97 60.18 -60.40
N ASN A 284 -19.92 60.89 -60.02
CA ASN A 284 -19.64 62.26 -60.45
C ASN A 284 -19.42 62.35 -61.98
N LEU A 285 -18.70 61.38 -62.53
CA LEU A 285 -18.44 61.28 -63.97
C LEU A 285 -19.73 60.97 -64.71
N ALA A 286 -20.61 60.11 -64.20
CA ALA A 286 -21.93 59.83 -64.74
C ALA A 286 -22.88 61.08 -64.76
N ILE A 287 -22.82 61.86 -63.66
CA ILE A 287 -23.52 63.15 -63.57
C ILE A 287 -22.99 64.16 -64.59
N TYR A 288 -21.66 64.17 -64.75
CA TYR A 288 -21.03 65.10 -65.72
C TYR A 288 -21.33 64.72 -67.16
N LEU A 289 -21.32 63.45 -67.50
CA LEU A 289 -21.68 62.92 -68.82
C LEU A 289 -23.20 62.95 -69.09
N GLY A 290 -24.02 62.84 -68.02
CA GLY A 290 -25.51 62.89 -68.18
C GLY A 290 -26.08 64.28 -68.36
N LYS A 291 -25.31 65.37 -68.17
CA LYS A 291 -25.80 66.77 -68.47
C LYS A 291 -25.86 67.12 -69.95
N GLY A 292 -25.64 66.16 -70.84
CA GLY A 292 -25.62 66.38 -72.30
C GLY A 292 -26.80 65.73 -73.07
N SER A 293 -27.92 65.34 -72.47
CA SER A 293 -29.11 65.00 -73.30
C SER A 293 -30.35 64.91 -72.42
N ALA A 294 -31.23 65.91 -72.58
CA ALA A 294 -32.57 65.83 -72.06
C ALA A 294 -33.44 65.05 -73.05
N LYS A 295 -34.06 63.97 -72.60
CA LYS A 295 -35.43 63.54 -73.05
C LYS A 295 -35.95 62.53 -72.04
N LYS A 296 -37.06 62.88 -71.35
CA LYS A 296 -38.01 61.95 -70.76
C LYS A 296 -38.76 61.23 -71.93
N PRO A 297 -39.56 60.17 -71.80
CA PRO A 297 -40.19 59.62 -70.59
C PRO A 297 -40.24 58.07 -70.52
N GLY A 298 -40.94 57.54 -69.53
CA GLY A 298 -41.56 56.22 -69.64
C GLY A 298 -41.57 55.41 -68.34
N ASN A 299 -42.72 55.39 -67.71
CA ASN A 299 -43.11 54.49 -66.60
C ASN A 299 -42.82 53.00 -66.91
N GLY A 300 -42.42 52.29 -65.98
CA GLY A 300 -42.37 50.82 -66.02
C GLY A 300 -42.01 50.22 -64.71
N TRP A 301 -43.03 49.89 -63.98
CA TRP A 301 -42.98 49.07 -62.79
C TRP A 301 -42.29 47.71 -63.05
N ILE A 302 -41.40 47.29 -62.25
CA ILE A 302 -41.23 45.89 -61.77
C ILE A 302 -40.49 45.90 -60.42
N GLN A 303 -41.23 45.54 -59.40
CA GLN A 303 -40.62 45.00 -58.19
C GLN A 303 -40.13 43.56 -58.45
N PRO A 304 -39.12 43.13 -57.85
CA PRO A 304 -39.11 41.75 -57.37
C PRO A 304 -38.90 41.67 -55.83
N ALA A 305 -39.89 41.03 -55.35
CA ALA A 305 -39.91 40.05 -54.28
C ALA A 305 -38.86 40.13 -53.14
N SER A 306 -39.40 40.43 -52.02
CA SER A 306 -38.94 40.07 -50.69
C SER A 306 -38.78 38.58 -50.55
N CYS A 307 -37.71 38.15 -49.92
CA CYS A 307 -37.68 36.93 -49.11
C CYS A 307 -37.14 37.26 -47.71
N PRO A 308 -37.77 36.68 -46.76
CA PRO A 308 -37.65 37.13 -45.36
C PRO A 308 -36.71 36.27 -44.54
N GLY A 309 -36.46 36.77 -43.40
CA GLY A 309 -36.26 35.87 -42.32
C GLY A 309 -34.97 36.08 -41.50
N ASP A 310 -35.25 36.57 -40.38
CA ASP A 310 -34.76 36.19 -39.04
C ASP A 310 -33.30 36.51 -38.70
N GLY A 311 -33.00 37.18 -37.66
CA GLY A 311 -33.65 37.40 -36.40
C GLY A 311 -32.54 37.90 -35.47
N GLU A 312 -32.90 38.89 -34.76
CA GLU A 312 -32.19 39.53 -33.65
C GLU A 312 -31.33 38.62 -32.81
N HIS A 313 -30.16 39.08 -32.40
CA HIS A 313 -29.91 39.38 -30.99
C HIS A 313 -28.57 40.11 -30.81
N SER A 314 -28.70 41.43 -30.74
CA SER A 314 -27.70 42.27 -30.05
C SER A 314 -27.79 42.01 -28.57
N LYS A 315 -26.72 41.68 -27.95
CA LYS A 315 -26.49 42.02 -26.54
C LYS A 315 -25.07 42.52 -26.34
N GLU A 316 -25.03 43.78 -26.01
CA GLU A 316 -23.95 44.48 -25.34
C GLU A 316 -23.37 43.65 -24.22
N ILE A 317 -22.06 43.52 -24.11
CA ILE A 317 -21.37 43.27 -22.87
C ILE A 317 -20.33 44.35 -22.66
N SER A 318 -20.80 45.33 -21.91
CA SER A 318 -20.01 46.33 -21.21
C SER A 318 -19.07 45.68 -20.19
N GLY A 319 -17.85 46.13 -20.13
CA GLY A 319 -17.08 46.32 -18.90
C GLY A 319 -16.63 45.10 -18.15
N TYR A 320 -15.34 44.72 -18.26
CA TYR A 320 -14.68 43.97 -17.21
C TYR A 320 -13.52 44.79 -16.61
N LYS A 321 -13.81 45.33 -15.42
CA LYS A 321 -12.80 45.81 -14.48
C LYS A 321 -11.99 44.64 -13.97
N ALA A 322 -10.66 44.77 -14.00
CA ALA A 322 -9.74 43.84 -13.35
C ALA A 322 -9.91 43.87 -11.84
N ASN A 323 -10.29 42.74 -11.26
CA ASN A 323 -10.12 42.46 -9.84
C ASN A 323 -9.12 41.31 -9.69
N LYS A 324 -7.96 41.64 -9.13
CA LYS A 324 -7.07 40.68 -8.48
C LYS A 324 -7.81 40.05 -7.32
N ALA A 325 -8.03 38.76 -7.38
CA ALA A 325 -8.34 37.94 -6.22
C ALA A 325 -7.82 36.54 -6.49
N ASP A 326 -7.03 36.07 -5.55
CA ASP A 326 -6.53 34.70 -5.39
C ASP A 326 -7.60 33.67 -5.74
N ARG A 327 -7.35 32.84 -6.72
CA ARG A 327 -8.08 31.59 -6.91
C ARG A 327 -7.17 30.43 -6.64
N GLN A 328 -7.25 29.93 -5.41
CA GLN A 328 -6.94 28.54 -5.11
C GLN A 328 -7.78 27.66 -6.04
N VAL A 329 -7.09 26.91 -6.89
CA VAL A 329 -7.73 25.92 -7.75
C VAL A 329 -8.05 24.71 -6.87
N ALA A 330 -9.32 24.65 -6.44
CA ALA A 330 -9.88 23.44 -5.84
C ALA A 330 -10.10 22.41 -6.96
N PHE A 331 -9.28 21.35 -6.93
CA PHE A 331 -9.50 20.18 -7.78
C PHE A 331 -10.74 19.42 -7.32
N PRO A 332 -11.69 19.08 -8.20
CA PRO A 332 -12.84 18.28 -7.84
C PRO A 332 -12.43 16.85 -7.51
N SER A 333 -12.74 16.41 -6.29
CA SER A 333 -12.34 15.14 -5.67
C SER A 333 -13.09 13.90 -6.18
N LYS A 334 -13.63 13.88 -7.38
CA LYS A 334 -14.52 12.79 -7.86
C LYS A 334 -13.91 11.80 -8.87
N ASN A 335 -12.61 11.90 -9.21
CA ASN A 335 -12.05 11.01 -10.24
C ASN A 335 -10.80 10.22 -9.83
N LYS A 336 -10.51 10.05 -8.53
CA LYS A 336 -9.37 9.24 -8.09
C LYS A 336 -9.50 7.78 -8.52
N ASN A 337 -10.70 7.22 -8.53
CA ASN A 337 -10.93 5.83 -8.93
C ASN A 337 -10.75 5.55 -10.43
N ALA A 338 -10.93 6.54 -11.29
CA ALA A 338 -10.70 6.38 -12.73
C ALA A 338 -9.21 6.37 -13.07
N ILE A 339 -8.40 7.21 -12.39
CA ILE A 339 -6.95 7.27 -12.57
C ILE A 339 -6.29 5.98 -12.04
N TYR A 340 -6.75 5.45 -10.88
CA TYR A 340 -6.27 4.17 -10.36
C TYR A 340 -6.59 2.99 -11.28
N ARG A 341 -7.78 2.95 -11.87
CA ARG A 341 -8.15 1.91 -12.84
C ARG A 341 -7.32 1.98 -14.11
N LEU A 342 -7.00 3.17 -14.60
CA LEU A 342 -6.12 3.37 -15.75
C LEU A 342 -4.67 2.95 -15.45
N LEU A 343 -4.13 3.28 -14.27
CA LEU A 343 -2.80 2.85 -13.85
C LEU A 343 -2.70 1.33 -13.68
N ILE A 344 -3.72 0.68 -13.11
CA ILE A 344 -3.79 -0.78 -12.99
C ILE A 344 -3.86 -1.44 -14.36
N ALA A 345 -4.65 -0.90 -15.30
CA ALA A 345 -4.73 -1.41 -16.66
C ALA A 345 -3.39 -1.30 -17.42
N ILE A 346 -2.65 -0.21 -17.22
CA ILE A 346 -1.31 -0.01 -17.80
C ILE A 346 -0.31 -0.99 -17.18
N LEU A 347 -0.33 -1.20 -15.86
CA LEU A 347 0.55 -2.16 -15.18
C LEU A 347 0.27 -3.60 -15.59
N LEU A 348 -0.98 -3.98 -15.82
CA LEU A 348 -1.35 -5.30 -16.32
C LEU A 348 -0.95 -5.50 -17.79
N ALA A 349 -1.05 -4.47 -18.62
CA ALA A 349 -0.62 -4.54 -20.03
C ALA A 349 0.91 -4.66 -20.17
N PHE A 350 1.69 -4.06 -19.28
CA PHE A 350 3.16 -4.19 -19.28
C PHE A 350 3.67 -5.42 -18.51
N GLY A 351 2.88 -5.96 -17.56
CA GLY A 351 3.26 -7.14 -16.76
C GLY A 351 3.09 -8.48 -17.46
N LEU A 352 2.23 -8.57 -18.47
CA LEU A 352 1.97 -9.82 -19.21
C LEU A 352 2.87 -10.03 -20.44
N GLY A 353 3.77 -9.09 -20.74
CA GLY A 353 4.63 -9.12 -21.92
C GLY A 353 5.98 -9.83 -21.78
N ARG A 354 6.35 -10.36 -20.61
CA ARG A 354 7.68 -10.96 -20.41
C ARG A 354 7.65 -12.22 -19.54
N PHE A 355 7.08 -13.31 -20.03
CA PHE A 355 7.48 -14.66 -19.60
C PHE A 355 7.14 -15.66 -20.70
N SER A 356 7.96 -15.71 -21.73
CA SER A 356 8.14 -16.89 -22.56
C SER A 356 9.64 -17.07 -22.76
N CYS A 357 10.26 -17.76 -21.79
CA CYS A 357 11.55 -18.42 -22.01
C CYS A 357 11.29 -19.80 -22.58
N PRO A 358 11.83 -20.15 -23.75
CA PRO A 358 11.81 -21.52 -24.22
C PRO A 358 12.86 -22.33 -23.44
N CYS A 359 12.41 -23.31 -22.65
CA CYS A 359 13.26 -24.38 -22.17
C CYS A 359 13.81 -25.17 -23.35
N LYS A 360 15.10 -25.06 -23.60
CA LYS A 360 15.86 -26.05 -24.40
C LYS A 360 15.98 -27.32 -23.56
N GLN A 361 15.29 -28.37 -23.96
CA GLN A 361 15.64 -29.75 -23.63
C GLN A 361 16.99 -30.08 -24.27
N SER A 362 18.01 -30.32 -23.43
CA SER A 362 19.22 -31.02 -23.87
C SER A 362 19.00 -32.51 -23.61
N ASN A 363 18.75 -33.26 -24.68
CA ASN A 363 19.02 -34.69 -24.71
C ASN A 363 20.54 -34.85 -24.63
N GLY A 364 21.02 -35.59 -23.67
CA GLY A 364 22.37 -36.11 -23.52
C GLY A 364 22.27 -37.59 -23.33
N ASP A 365 22.47 -38.31 -24.43
CA ASP A 365 22.96 -39.69 -24.43
C ASP A 365 24.39 -39.65 -23.91
N ASP A 366 24.68 -40.46 -22.88
CA ASP A 366 25.69 -41.47 -22.67
C ASP A 366 25.71 -41.88 -21.18
#